data_b65120c0595e348c4a95d1a1b0739d05
#
_entry.id   b65120c0595e348c4a95d1a1b0739d05
#
_cell.length_a   1.000
_cell.length_b   1.000
_cell.length_c   1.000
_cell.angle_alpha   90.00
_cell.angle_beta   90.00
_cell.angle_gamma   90.00
#
_symmetry.space_group_name_H-M   'P 1'
#
loop_
_entity.id
_entity.type
_entity.pdbx_description
1 polymer ?
#
loop_
_entity_poly.entity_id
_entity_poly.type
_entity_poly.pdbx_seq_one_letter_code
_entity_poly.pdbx_strand_id
1 'polypeptide(L)'
;MTVYNAPIQETWFVLRHVVRIGELAHLPGYEALDEDSVKAILDSVGKFAANVLQPLNHSGDAEGCSRSIDGNVTTPAGFKPAYDQWVEAGWPTLEADPEYGGMGLPKVMATAVAEYVLSANQSFETYTGLTSAAVSAKRKAALSRASRSRSRAASCC
;
A
#
# COMPACT_ATOMS: atom_id res chain seq x y z
N MET A 1 -20.74 17.32 3.42
CA MET A 1 -19.53 16.46 3.40
C MET A 1 -19.84 15.25 2.54
N THR A 2 -19.02 15.00 1.53
CA THR A 2 -19.10 13.73 0.76
C THR A 2 -18.66 12.59 1.67
N VAL A 3 -19.51 11.57 1.79
CA VAL A 3 -19.17 10.35 2.55
C VAL A 3 -18.45 9.42 1.59
N TYR A 4 -17.23 9.03 1.91
CA TYR A 4 -16.49 8.01 1.14
C TYR A 4 -16.94 6.62 1.60
N ASN A 5 -17.32 5.80 0.64
CA ASN A 5 -17.60 4.39 0.86
C ASN A 5 -16.70 3.58 -0.08
N ALA A 6 -15.84 2.74 0.49
CA ALA A 6 -14.97 1.90 -0.31
C ALA A 6 -15.78 0.90 -1.17
N PRO A 7 -15.52 0.79 -2.49
CA PRO A 7 -16.27 -0.06 -3.40
C PRO A 7 -15.80 -1.52 -3.30
N ILE A 8 -16.00 -2.15 -2.14
CA ILE A 8 -15.48 -3.48 -1.81
C ILE A 8 -16.00 -4.55 -2.76
N GLN A 9 -17.30 -4.50 -3.11
CA GLN A 9 -17.92 -5.51 -3.97
C GLN A 9 -17.43 -5.39 -5.42
N GLU A 10 -17.29 -4.17 -5.91
CA GLU A 10 -16.76 -3.87 -7.25
C GLU A 10 -15.29 -4.27 -7.35
N THR A 11 -14.48 -3.93 -6.35
CA THR A 11 -13.07 -4.33 -6.30
C THR A 11 -12.94 -5.86 -6.25
N TRP A 12 -13.74 -6.52 -5.42
CA TRP A 12 -13.78 -7.99 -5.39
C TRP A 12 -14.21 -8.58 -6.73
N PHE A 13 -15.22 -8.02 -7.38
CA PHE A 13 -15.64 -8.45 -8.72
C PHE A 13 -14.48 -8.38 -9.72
N VAL A 14 -13.73 -7.27 -9.73
CA VAL A 14 -12.56 -7.11 -10.62
C VAL A 14 -11.47 -8.12 -10.27
N LEU A 15 -11.12 -8.28 -9.01
CA LEU A 15 -10.10 -9.25 -8.58
C LEU A 15 -10.47 -10.68 -8.94
N ARG A 16 -11.75 -11.06 -8.78
CA ARG A 16 -12.23 -12.40 -9.06
C ARG A 16 -12.38 -12.71 -10.54
N HIS A 17 -12.98 -11.80 -11.32
CA HIS A 17 -13.43 -12.08 -12.68
C HIS A 17 -12.51 -11.51 -13.76
N VAL A 18 -11.83 -10.39 -13.50
CA VAL A 18 -10.91 -9.76 -14.46
C VAL A 18 -9.49 -10.20 -14.19
N VAL A 19 -9.01 -10.05 -12.96
CA VAL A 19 -7.65 -10.47 -12.55
C VAL A 19 -7.57 -11.98 -12.40
N ARG A 20 -8.70 -12.65 -12.04
CA ARG A 20 -8.80 -14.10 -11.81
C ARG A 20 -7.85 -14.57 -10.71
N ILE A 21 -7.82 -13.81 -9.60
CA ILE A 21 -6.85 -13.97 -8.51
C ILE A 21 -6.80 -15.41 -7.97
N GLY A 22 -7.91 -16.13 -7.94
CA GLY A 22 -7.96 -17.53 -7.51
C GLY A 22 -7.19 -18.51 -8.40
N GLU A 23 -6.93 -18.16 -9.66
CA GLU A 23 -6.13 -19.01 -10.56
C GLU A 23 -4.63 -18.79 -10.39
N LEU A 24 -4.26 -17.76 -9.63
CA LEU A 24 -2.88 -17.37 -9.39
C LEU A 24 -2.29 -17.99 -8.10
N ALA A 25 -3.05 -18.85 -7.40
CA ALA A 25 -2.62 -19.47 -6.13
C ALA A 25 -1.29 -20.26 -6.23
N HIS A 26 -0.86 -20.62 -7.45
CA HIS A 26 0.42 -21.27 -7.70
C HIS A 26 1.61 -20.28 -7.73
N LEU A 27 1.35 -18.99 -7.68
CA LEU A 27 2.39 -17.95 -7.69
C LEU A 27 2.75 -17.51 -6.26
N PRO A 28 4.02 -17.18 -5.99
CA PRO A 28 4.46 -16.69 -4.69
C PRO A 28 3.66 -15.47 -4.22
N GLY A 29 3.16 -15.53 -2.99
CA GLY A 29 2.36 -14.50 -2.34
C GLY A 29 0.86 -14.55 -2.64
N TYR A 30 0.41 -15.49 -3.49
CA TYR A 30 -1.01 -15.70 -3.80
C TYR A 30 -1.62 -16.90 -3.08
N GLU A 31 -0.82 -17.72 -2.42
CA GLU A 31 -1.22 -19.00 -1.84
C GLU A 31 -2.31 -18.86 -0.77
N ALA A 32 -2.28 -17.76 -0.02
CA ALA A 32 -3.21 -17.47 1.08
C ALA A 32 -4.35 -16.51 0.71
N LEU A 33 -4.47 -16.13 -0.57
CA LEU A 33 -5.48 -15.18 -1.04
C LEU A 33 -6.77 -15.88 -1.47
N ASP A 34 -7.47 -16.44 -0.52
CA ASP A 34 -8.85 -16.87 -0.71
C ASP A 34 -9.83 -15.67 -0.65
N GLU A 35 -11.10 -15.96 -0.96
CA GLU A 35 -12.16 -14.94 -1.00
C GLU A 35 -12.32 -14.21 0.32
N ASP A 36 -12.29 -14.94 1.42
CA ASP A 36 -12.54 -14.38 2.76
C ASP A 36 -11.37 -13.49 3.18
N SER A 37 -10.13 -13.92 2.96
CA SER A 37 -8.91 -13.16 3.24
C SER A 37 -8.87 -11.86 2.43
N VAL A 38 -9.16 -11.92 1.12
CA VAL A 38 -9.17 -10.73 0.26
C VAL A 38 -10.25 -9.74 0.73
N LYS A 39 -11.47 -10.23 0.99
CA LYS A 39 -12.56 -9.37 1.48
C LYS A 39 -12.25 -8.75 2.84
N ALA A 40 -11.64 -9.50 3.75
CA ALA A 40 -11.24 -9.00 5.05
C ALA A 40 -10.20 -7.86 4.95
N ILE A 41 -9.23 -8.00 4.05
CA ILE A 41 -8.24 -6.94 3.76
C ILE A 41 -8.95 -5.70 3.21
N LEU A 42 -9.80 -5.86 2.19
CA LEU A 42 -10.52 -4.74 1.56
C LEU A 42 -11.47 -4.05 2.55
N ASP A 43 -12.18 -4.80 3.38
CA ASP A 43 -13.06 -4.25 4.43
C ASP A 43 -12.29 -3.46 5.48
N SER A 44 -11.16 -4.00 5.93
CA SER A 44 -10.30 -3.35 6.92
C SER A 44 -9.76 -2.01 6.42
N VAL A 45 -9.14 -2.00 5.22
CA VAL A 45 -8.62 -0.74 4.65
C VAL A 45 -9.75 0.21 4.25
N GLY A 46 -10.89 -0.32 3.79
CA GLY A 46 -12.07 0.49 3.46
C GLY A 46 -12.62 1.25 4.66
N LYS A 47 -12.70 0.58 5.82
CA LYS A 47 -13.08 1.21 7.09
C LYS A 47 -12.07 2.27 7.54
N PHE A 48 -10.78 2.00 7.41
CA PHE A 48 -9.74 2.97 7.72
C PHE A 48 -9.83 4.19 6.79
N ALA A 49 -9.98 3.98 5.49
CA ALA A 49 -10.12 5.04 4.50
C ALA A 49 -11.34 5.93 4.79
N ALA A 50 -12.51 5.32 5.07
CA ALA A 50 -13.75 6.05 5.31
C ALA A 50 -13.78 6.77 6.67
N ASN A 51 -13.31 6.11 7.74
CA ASN A 51 -13.51 6.62 9.09
C ASN A 51 -12.33 7.45 9.61
N VAL A 52 -11.12 7.24 9.08
CA VAL A 52 -9.91 7.93 9.54
C VAL A 52 -9.41 8.91 8.48
N LEU A 53 -9.23 8.47 7.24
CA LEU A 53 -8.57 9.30 6.22
C LEU A 53 -9.50 10.33 5.58
N GLN A 54 -10.71 9.95 5.24
CA GLN A 54 -11.65 10.86 4.57
C GLN A 54 -11.98 12.10 5.41
N PRO A 55 -12.23 12.01 6.74
CA PRO A 55 -12.44 13.20 7.56
C PRO A 55 -11.25 14.16 7.56
N LEU A 56 -10.02 13.65 7.42
CA LEU A 56 -8.80 14.45 7.41
C LEU A 56 -8.51 15.11 6.05
N ASN A 57 -9.21 14.74 4.98
CA ASN A 57 -8.92 15.26 3.66
C ASN A 57 -9.17 16.77 3.58
N HIS A 58 -10.36 17.20 4.00
CA HIS A 58 -10.73 18.63 3.96
C HIS A 58 -9.99 19.46 5.02
N SER A 59 -9.90 18.96 6.26
CA SER A 59 -9.21 19.67 7.34
C SER A 59 -7.72 19.80 7.06
N GLY A 60 -7.09 18.75 6.51
CA GLY A 60 -5.68 18.75 6.15
C GLY A 60 -5.37 19.71 5.00
N ASP A 61 -6.25 19.81 3.99
CA ASP A 61 -6.12 20.77 2.89
C ASP A 61 -6.23 22.22 3.40
N ALA A 62 -7.18 22.48 4.29
CA ALA A 62 -7.40 23.82 4.85
C ALA A 62 -6.27 24.26 5.80
N GLU A 63 -5.72 23.35 6.61
CA GLU A 63 -4.66 23.65 7.58
C GLU A 63 -3.27 23.68 6.91
N GLY A 64 -2.99 22.71 6.04
CA GLY A 64 -1.70 22.54 5.40
C GLY A 64 -0.57 22.15 6.37
N CYS A 65 0.65 22.01 5.83
CA CYS A 65 1.85 21.83 6.64
C CYS A 65 2.46 23.17 6.98
N SER A 66 2.99 23.31 8.20
CA SER A 66 3.73 24.49 8.63
C SER A 66 5.21 24.17 8.84
N ARG A 67 6.09 25.13 8.57
CA ARG A 67 7.53 25.02 8.81
C ARG A 67 7.97 26.13 9.72
N SER A 68 8.60 25.78 10.85
CA SER A 68 9.20 26.74 11.77
C SER A 68 10.51 27.31 11.21
N ILE A 69 10.99 28.39 11.83
CA ILE A 69 12.28 29.02 11.47
C ILE A 69 13.46 28.06 11.68
N ASP A 70 13.35 27.14 12.64
CA ASP A 70 14.37 26.11 12.94
C ASP A 70 14.32 24.92 11.96
N GLY A 71 13.43 24.97 10.96
CA GLY A 71 13.32 23.95 9.93
C GLY A 71 12.41 22.77 10.29
N ASN A 72 11.79 22.76 11.49
CA ASN A 72 10.84 21.72 11.87
C ASN A 72 9.55 21.84 11.05
N VAL A 73 9.03 20.71 10.61
CA VAL A 73 7.76 20.62 9.87
C VAL A 73 6.70 20.01 10.76
N THR A 74 5.54 20.66 10.84
CA THR A 74 4.36 20.16 11.50
C THR A 74 3.32 19.81 10.45
N THR A 75 2.82 18.57 10.50
CA THR A 75 1.72 18.11 9.64
C THR A 75 0.37 18.59 10.18
N PRO A 76 -0.69 18.60 9.35
CA PRO A 76 -2.03 18.96 9.83
C PRO A 76 -2.49 18.07 10.98
N ALA A 77 -3.38 18.60 11.81
CA ALA A 77 -3.96 17.88 12.93
C ALA A 77 -4.58 16.55 12.48
N GLY A 78 -4.34 15.47 13.23
CA GLY A 78 -4.86 14.14 12.94
C GLY A 78 -4.02 13.28 11.99
N PHE A 79 -3.11 13.88 11.18
CA PHE A 79 -2.28 13.10 10.23
C PHE A 79 -1.31 12.16 10.94
N LYS A 80 -0.64 12.64 11.98
CA LYS A 80 0.29 11.78 12.73
C LYS A 80 -0.41 10.59 13.40
N PRO A 81 -1.50 10.75 14.16
CA PRO A 81 -2.26 9.60 14.69
C PRO A 81 -2.77 8.64 13.62
N ALA A 82 -3.20 9.16 12.46
CA ALA A 82 -3.62 8.31 11.33
C ALA A 82 -2.45 7.51 10.78
N TYR A 83 -1.26 8.12 10.67
CA TYR A 83 -0.05 7.43 10.25
C TYR A 83 0.38 6.35 11.24
N ASP A 84 0.31 6.62 12.55
CA ASP A 84 0.63 5.64 13.59
C ASP A 84 -0.29 4.41 13.49
N GLN A 85 -1.61 4.60 13.30
CA GLN A 85 -2.56 3.53 13.04
C GLN A 85 -2.26 2.75 11.74
N TRP A 86 -1.87 3.46 10.68
CA TRP A 86 -1.48 2.88 9.40
C TRP A 86 -0.28 1.94 9.55
N VAL A 87 0.73 2.37 10.31
CA VAL A 87 1.93 1.57 10.60
C VAL A 87 1.62 0.39 11.50
N GLU A 88 0.85 0.59 12.57
CA GLU A 88 0.45 -0.45 13.51
C GLU A 88 -0.33 -1.58 12.82
N ALA A 89 -1.18 -1.23 11.87
CA ALA A 89 -1.92 -2.20 11.06
C ALA A 89 -1.07 -2.91 9.99
N GLY A 90 0.22 -2.56 9.82
CA GLY A 90 1.14 -3.21 8.88
C GLY A 90 0.98 -2.80 7.42
N TRP A 91 0.14 -1.84 7.08
CA TRP A 91 -0.13 -1.44 5.71
C TRP A 91 1.10 -1.00 4.90
N PRO A 92 2.12 -0.32 5.48
CA PRO A 92 3.32 0.08 4.74
C PRO A 92 4.14 -1.08 4.20
N THR A 93 3.98 -2.27 4.79
CA THR A 93 4.81 -3.45 4.51
C THR A 93 4.06 -4.57 3.78
N LEU A 94 2.89 -4.27 3.18
CA LEU A 94 2.06 -5.24 2.47
C LEU A 94 2.84 -6.09 1.45
N GLU A 95 3.66 -5.45 0.62
CA GLU A 95 4.42 -6.10 -0.45
C GLU A 95 5.83 -6.53 0.00
N ALA A 96 6.25 -6.12 1.19
CA ALA A 96 7.59 -6.40 1.66
C ALA A 96 7.73 -7.91 1.96
N ASP A 97 8.96 -8.39 1.79
CA ASP A 97 9.28 -9.78 2.03
C ASP A 97 9.08 -10.10 3.53
N PRO A 98 8.45 -11.24 3.87
CA PRO A 98 8.30 -11.69 5.25
C PRO A 98 9.63 -11.78 6.02
N GLU A 99 10.74 -12.04 5.33
CA GLU A 99 12.09 -12.01 5.94
C GLU A 99 12.41 -10.65 6.58
N TYR A 100 11.82 -9.55 6.04
CA TYR A 100 12.00 -8.19 6.56
C TYR A 100 10.76 -7.66 7.31
N GLY A 101 9.90 -8.55 7.79
CA GLY A 101 8.69 -8.19 8.54
C GLY A 101 7.53 -7.70 7.68
N GLY A 102 7.54 -8.01 6.39
CA GLY A 102 6.43 -7.72 5.49
C GLY A 102 5.35 -8.79 5.47
N MET A 103 4.24 -8.49 4.83
CA MET A 103 3.14 -9.45 4.66
C MET A 103 3.30 -10.35 3.43
N GLY A 104 4.22 -10.04 2.52
CA GLY A 104 4.46 -10.81 1.30
C GLY A 104 3.31 -10.82 0.30
N LEU A 105 2.34 -9.91 0.45
CA LEU A 105 1.17 -9.86 -0.43
C LEU A 105 1.55 -9.41 -1.84
N PRO A 106 0.86 -9.89 -2.88
CA PRO A 106 1.17 -9.51 -4.24
C PRO A 106 0.76 -8.06 -4.54
N LYS A 107 1.42 -7.48 -5.55
CA LYS A 107 1.23 -6.09 -5.98
C LYS A 107 -0.23 -5.73 -6.23
N VAL A 108 -1.04 -6.65 -6.73
CA VAL A 108 -2.45 -6.42 -7.00
C VAL A 108 -3.22 -6.04 -5.74
N MET A 109 -2.91 -6.66 -4.60
CA MET A 109 -3.54 -6.32 -3.32
C MET A 109 -3.09 -4.95 -2.83
N ALA A 110 -1.80 -4.66 -2.90
CA ALA A 110 -1.28 -3.33 -2.54
C ALA A 110 -1.86 -2.23 -3.44
N THR A 111 -2.12 -2.51 -4.72
CA THR A 111 -2.79 -1.57 -5.64
C THR A 111 -4.23 -1.30 -5.21
N ALA A 112 -4.99 -2.32 -4.84
CA ALA A 112 -6.37 -2.15 -4.36
C ALA A 112 -6.42 -1.36 -3.04
N VAL A 113 -5.49 -1.61 -2.12
CA VAL A 113 -5.34 -0.83 -0.88
C VAL A 113 -5.00 0.63 -1.18
N ALA A 114 -4.03 0.88 -2.06
CA ALA A 114 -3.63 2.24 -2.45
C ALA A 114 -4.78 3.02 -3.12
N GLU A 115 -5.61 2.36 -3.92
CA GLU A 115 -6.80 2.97 -4.54
C GLU A 115 -7.76 3.54 -3.49
N TYR A 116 -8.03 2.79 -2.41
CA TYR A 116 -8.93 3.26 -1.35
C TYR A 116 -8.33 4.43 -0.56
N VAL A 117 -7.03 4.35 -0.26
CA VAL A 117 -6.31 5.43 0.45
C VAL A 117 -6.26 6.70 -0.40
N LEU A 118 -5.89 6.59 -1.67
CA LEU A 118 -5.86 7.71 -2.63
C LEU A 118 -7.23 8.37 -2.79
N SER A 119 -8.28 7.55 -2.92
CA SER A 119 -9.65 8.05 -3.09
C SER A 119 -10.18 8.77 -1.85
N ALA A 120 -9.76 8.35 -0.66
CA ALA A 120 -10.16 8.97 0.60
C ALA A 120 -9.31 10.20 0.95
N ASN A 121 -7.99 10.12 0.76
CA ASN A 121 -7.05 11.19 1.09
C ASN A 121 -5.73 11.04 0.33
N GLN A 122 -5.62 11.69 -0.81
CA GLN A 122 -4.43 11.64 -1.66
C GLN A 122 -3.18 12.18 -0.95
N SER A 123 -3.33 13.23 -0.14
CA SER A 123 -2.20 13.81 0.60
C SER A 123 -1.58 12.81 1.56
N PHE A 124 -2.42 12.02 2.25
CA PHE A 124 -1.95 10.97 3.16
C PHE A 124 -1.18 9.88 2.42
N GLU A 125 -1.67 9.43 1.26
CA GLU A 125 -0.98 8.41 0.47
C GLU A 125 0.42 8.85 0.04
N THR A 126 0.63 10.12 -0.24
CA THR A 126 1.94 10.65 -0.61
C THR A 126 3.00 10.41 0.46
N TYR A 127 2.64 10.41 1.75
CA TYR A 127 3.59 10.07 2.83
C TYR A 127 4.00 8.60 2.81
N THR A 128 3.07 7.71 2.50
CA THR A 128 3.27 6.26 2.61
C THR A 128 3.81 5.65 1.32
N GLY A 129 3.32 6.11 0.16
CA GLY A 129 3.65 5.59 -1.15
C GLY A 129 5.11 5.79 -1.55
N LEU A 130 5.75 6.87 -1.14
CA LEU A 130 7.17 7.14 -1.43
C LEU A 130 8.09 6.09 -0.82
N THR A 131 7.81 5.62 0.38
CA THR A 131 8.60 4.56 1.04
C THR A 131 8.47 3.24 0.26
N SER A 132 7.26 2.85 -0.11
CA SER A 132 6.99 1.65 -0.90
C SER A 132 7.68 1.71 -2.27
N ALA A 133 7.65 2.87 -2.93
CA ALA A 133 8.34 3.09 -4.20
C ALA A 133 9.86 2.94 -4.07
N ALA A 134 10.47 3.49 -3.02
CA ALA A 134 11.90 3.37 -2.75
C ALA A 134 12.34 1.93 -2.50
N VAL A 135 11.57 1.16 -1.71
CA VAL A 135 11.81 -0.26 -1.45
C VAL A 135 11.71 -1.07 -2.75
N SER A 136 10.68 -0.83 -3.56
CA SER A 136 10.48 -1.50 -4.84
C SER A 136 11.62 -1.22 -5.83
N ALA A 137 12.11 0.02 -5.88
CA ALA A 137 13.24 0.39 -6.73
C ALA A 137 14.54 -0.32 -6.32
N LYS A 138 14.83 -0.39 -5.01
CA LYS A 138 15.99 -1.13 -4.49
C LYS A 138 15.92 -2.61 -4.80
N ARG A 139 14.75 -3.25 -4.64
CA ARG A 139 14.53 -4.67 -4.95
C ARG A 139 14.78 -4.96 -6.42
N LYS A 140 14.23 -4.15 -7.34
CA LYS A 140 14.47 -4.29 -8.78
C LYS A 140 15.95 -4.13 -9.14
N ALA A 141 16.65 -3.18 -8.55
CA ALA A 141 18.08 -2.97 -8.78
C ALA A 141 18.93 -4.16 -8.29
N ALA A 142 18.60 -4.74 -7.14
CA ALA A 142 19.28 -5.92 -6.60
C ALA A 142 19.09 -7.15 -7.52
N LEU A 143 17.85 -7.41 -7.95
CA LEU A 143 17.52 -8.51 -8.87
C LEU A 143 18.24 -8.37 -10.22
N SER A 144 18.32 -7.16 -10.77
CA SER A 144 19.00 -6.92 -12.04
C SER A 144 20.53 -7.07 -11.94
N ARG A 145 21.13 -6.80 -10.77
CA ARG A 145 22.55 -7.07 -10.51
C ARG A 145 22.82 -8.57 -10.41
N ALA A 146 21.96 -9.31 -9.69
CA ALA A 146 22.08 -10.75 -9.53
C ALA A 146 21.93 -11.51 -10.87
N SER A 147 21.03 -11.07 -11.74
CA SER A 147 20.86 -11.65 -13.08
C SER A 147 22.08 -11.41 -13.97
N ARG A 148 22.65 -10.20 -13.95
CA ARG A 148 23.87 -9.84 -14.71
C ARG A 148 25.11 -10.61 -14.23
N SER A 149 25.24 -10.85 -12.93
CA SER A 149 26.35 -11.65 -12.42
C SER A 149 26.26 -13.10 -12.85
N ARG A 150 25.06 -13.69 -12.90
CA ARG A 150 24.84 -15.07 -13.36
C ARG A 150 25.11 -15.22 -14.86
N SER A 151 24.68 -14.28 -15.69
CA SER A 151 24.95 -14.33 -17.14
C SER A 151 26.45 -14.19 -17.46
N ARG A 152 27.19 -13.36 -16.71
CA ARG A 152 28.65 -13.26 -16.86
C ARG A 152 29.36 -14.55 -16.43
N ALA A 153 28.94 -15.20 -15.36
CA ALA A 153 29.51 -16.49 -14.92
C ALA A 153 29.26 -17.60 -15.95
N ALA A 154 28.07 -17.62 -16.58
CA ALA A 154 27.73 -18.61 -17.62
C ALA A 154 28.47 -18.39 -18.95
N SER A 155 28.98 -17.18 -19.22
CA SER A 155 29.74 -16.87 -20.45
C SER A 155 31.23 -17.13 -20.33
N CYS A 156 31.73 -17.56 -19.17
CA CYS A 156 33.14 -17.88 -18.91
C CYS A 156 33.43 -19.40 -18.90
N CYS A 157 32.46 -20.24 -19.25
CA CYS A 157 32.61 -21.67 -19.53
C CYS A 157 32.41 -21.91 -21.01
#